data_a84d8de5ff2d69a627f58298e9efc838
#
_entry.id   a84d8de5ff2d69a627f58298e9efc838
#
_cell.length_a   1.000
_cell.length_b   1.000
_cell.length_c   1.000
_cell.angle_alpha   90.00
_cell.angle_beta   90.00
_cell.angle_gamma   90.00
#
_symmetry.space_group_name_H-M   'P 1'
#
loop_
_entity.id
_entity.type
_entity.pdbx_description
1 polymer ?
#
loop_
_entity_poly.entity_id
_entity_poly.type
_entity_poly.pdbx_seq_one_letter_code
_entity_poly.pdbx_strand_id
1 'polypeptide(L)'
;MTVAIEIREISKQFKLYSEKHTSLKERVIHGGKMPYTPFWALQDVNVDILQGETFGILGRNGCGKSTLLKCIAGILKPTSGEIRVRGSLAAMLELGAGFQPELSGRDNIYLNGSLLGLSRSEIEKRFDDIVAFAELEEFIDNQVKFYSSGMYVRLGFAVAVNVEPDVLLVDEVLAVGDASFQRKCLDHIKKFQREGRTIVVVSHATDVMRQNSDRVMVMNHGRVITIDEPGEGIRVFLADLLGVGTLEGSESGGIEGNVLSIGAVHAEHGGSGERLHLYPGESLTITADLDSLAPVPNAMATIAIHDDANELVFASDPDDPMCAIEVPEGGGIVRFHFPEVPLLDGTYSVSVGVRSATETAIFDWKDQVTKFEVANPGRSTGRVRLPLDVSFRHRSTGHTGEVPSVGAEFSPLALPGWEESTA
;
A
#
# COMPACT_ATOMS: atom_id res chain seq x y z
N MET A 1 0.15 25.99 -16.27
CA MET A 1 1.11 25.10 -15.59
C MET A 1 1.90 24.35 -16.64
N THR A 2 3.20 24.14 -16.46
CA THR A 2 4.05 23.44 -17.44
C THR A 2 3.94 21.93 -17.21
N VAL A 3 3.81 21.14 -18.30
CA VAL A 3 3.77 19.68 -18.23
C VAL A 3 5.20 19.14 -18.15
N ALA A 4 5.52 18.32 -17.14
CA ALA A 4 6.80 17.64 -16.98
C ALA A 4 6.84 16.31 -17.74
N ILE A 5 5.74 15.53 -17.66
CA ILE A 5 5.60 14.27 -18.39
C ILE A 5 4.29 14.29 -19.16
N GLU A 6 4.38 14.11 -20.48
CA GLU A 6 3.24 14.00 -21.37
C GLU A 6 3.13 12.58 -21.90
N ILE A 7 2.00 11.92 -21.67
CA ILE A 7 1.72 10.53 -22.08
C ILE A 7 0.51 10.54 -23.00
N ARG A 8 0.66 10.01 -24.22
CA ARG A 8 -0.38 9.98 -25.24
C ARG A 8 -0.56 8.59 -25.81
N GLU A 9 -1.75 8.03 -25.67
CA GLU A 9 -2.22 6.76 -26.26
C GLU A 9 -1.26 5.59 -26.02
N ILE A 10 -0.64 5.55 -24.84
CA ILE A 10 0.35 4.51 -24.54
C ILE A 10 -0.30 3.16 -24.37
N SER A 11 0.11 2.25 -25.24
CA SER A 11 -0.25 0.84 -25.12
C SER A 11 1.01 -0.03 -25.13
N LYS A 12 1.02 -1.09 -24.30
CA LYS A 12 2.10 -2.06 -24.21
C LYS A 12 1.57 -3.48 -24.24
N GLN A 13 1.95 -4.23 -25.28
CA GLN A 13 1.62 -5.64 -25.45
C GLN A 13 2.86 -6.50 -25.22
N PHE A 14 2.70 -7.59 -24.49
CA PHE A 14 3.67 -8.68 -24.38
C PHE A 14 3.16 -9.91 -25.11
N LYS A 15 4.10 -10.73 -25.63
CA LYS A 15 3.82 -12.01 -26.27
C LYS A 15 4.06 -13.11 -25.25
N LEU A 16 3.00 -13.76 -24.81
CA LEU A 16 3.10 -14.93 -23.93
C LEU A 16 3.20 -16.18 -24.80
N TYR A 17 4.36 -16.81 -24.77
CA TYR A 17 4.58 -18.07 -25.48
C TYR A 17 4.13 -19.22 -24.59
N SER A 18 3.26 -20.11 -25.11
CA SER A 18 2.87 -21.34 -24.41
C SER A 18 4.05 -22.31 -24.44
N GLU A 19 4.54 -22.76 -23.28
CA GLU A 19 5.58 -23.79 -23.14
C GLU A 19 5.03 -25.21 -23.45
N LYS A 20 4.32 -25.38 -24.52
CA LYS A 20 4.11 -26.72 -25.03
C LYS A 20 5.34 -27.08 -25.86
N HIS A 21 6.08 -28.08 -25.40
CA HIS A 21 7.13 -28.75 -26.15
C HIS A 21 6.59 -29.18 -27.50
N THR A 22 6.59 -28.28 -28.48
CA THR A 22 6.27 -28.62 -29.84
C THR A 22 7.39 -29.47 -30.39
N SER A 23 7.07 -30.69 -30.80
CA SER A 23 8.02 -31.58 -31.43
C SER A 23 8.64 -30.88 -32.66
N LEU A 24 9.85 -31.25 -33.05
CA LEU A 24 10.51 -30.72 -34.26
C LEU A 24 9.60 -30.81 -35.50
N LYS A 25 8.70 -31.78 -35.56
CA LYS A 25 7.68 -31.93 -36.64
C LYS A 25 6.67 -30.77 -36.64
N GLU A 26 6.16 -30.33 -35.49
CA GLU A 26 5.21 -29.22 -35.38
C GLU A 26 5.83 -27.86 -35.73
N ARG A 27 7.14 -27.67 -35.45
CA ARG A 27 7.89 -26.49 -35.88
C ARG A 27 7.96 -26.35 -37.41
N VAL A 28 8.10 -27.48 -38.10
CA VAL A 28 8.13 -27.49 -39.60
C VAL A 28 6.76 -27.21 -40.18
N ILE A 29 5.69 -27.76 -39.60
CA ILE A 29 4.30 -27.59 -40.08
C ILE A 29 3.83 -26.13 -39.89
N HIS A 30 4.20 -25.45 -38.83
CA HIS A 30 3.81 -24.06 -38.56
C HIS A 30 4.77 -22.99 -39.10
N GLY A 31 5.66 -23.35 -40.02
CA GLY A 31 6.56 -22.37 -40.67
C GLY A 31 7.47 -21.61 -39.71
N GLY A 32 7.85 -22.20 -38.60
CA GLY A 32 8.80 -21.61 -37.64
C GLY A 32 8.22 -20.54 -36.70
N LYS A 33 6.95 -20.17 -36.78
CA LYS A 33 6.29 -19.20 -35.91
C LYS A 33 5.71 -19.92 -34.69
N MET A 34 6.20 -19.63 -33.49
CA MET A 34 5.59 -20.12 -32.25
C MET A 34 4.27 -19.39 -32.01
N PRO A 35 3.19 -20.12 -31.69
CA PRO A 35 1.94 -19.50 -31.27
C PRO A 35 2.15 -18.74 -29.97
N TYR A 36 1.67 -17.53 -29.90
CA TYR A 36 1.71 -16.71 -28.70
C TYR A 36 0.33 -16.13 -28.42
N THR A 37 0.02 -15.93 -27.14
CA THR A 37 -1.17 -15.19 -26.72
C THR A 37 -0.75 -13.74 -26.44
N PRO A 38 -1.39 -12.73 -27.07
CA PRO A 38 -1.10 -11.34 -26.78
C PRO A 38 -1.64 -10.99 -25.40
N PHE A 39 -0.80 -10.37 -24.57
CA PHE A 39 -1.17 -9.84 -23.25
C PHE A 39 -0.95 -8.32 -23.24
N TRP A 40 -2.02 -7.57 -23.04
CA TRP A 40 -1.97 -6.13 -22.96
C TRP A 40 -1.72 -5.69 -21.51
N ALA A 41 -0.52 -5.22 -21.24
CA ALA A 41 -0.16 -4.67 -19.93
C ALA A 41 -0.57 -3.21 -19.76
N LEU A 42 -0.66 -2.45 -20.88
CA LEU A 42 -1.16 -1.09 -20.93
C LEU A 42 -2.04 -0.94 -22.17
N GLN A 43 -3.14 -0.20 -22.05
CA GLN A 43 -4.09 0.04 -23.11
C GLN A 43 -4.56 1.49 -23.08
N ASP A 44 -4.15 2.26 -24.07
CA ASP A 44 -4.59 3.64 -24.34
C ASP A 44 -4.48 4.58 -23.13
N VAL A 45 -3.33 4.55 -22.46
CA VAL A 45 -3.06 5.39 -21.30
C VAL A 45 -2.74 6.82 -21.75
N ASN A 46 -3.50 7.78 -21.22
CA ASN A 46 -3.37 9.20 -21.48
C ASN A 46 -3.29 9.97 -20.16
N VAL A 47 -2.21 10.73 -19.93
CA VAL A 47 -2.06 11.58 -18.74
C VAL A 47 -1.02 12.67 -18.94
N ASP A 48 -1.27 13.85 -18.33
CA ASP A 48 -0.32 14.94 -18.16
C ASP A 48 0.06 15.05 -16.69
N ILE A 49 1.36 14.97 -16.39
CA ILE A 49 1.92 15.19 -15.06
C ILE A 49 2.58 16.58 -15.08
N LEU A 50 2.20 17.41 -14.14
CA LEU A 50 2.62 18.80 -14.10
C LEU A 50 4.01 18.94 -13.43
N GLN A 51 4.72 20.01 -13.78
CA GLN A 51 5.99 20.31 -13.14
C GLN A 51 5.79 20.69 -11.67
N GLY A 52 6.57 20.07 -10.79
CA GLY A 52 6.48 20.24 -9.33
C GLY A 52 5.36 19.46 -8.67
N GLU A 53 4.61 18.66 -9.44
CA GLU A 53 3.53 17.82 -8.94
C GLU A 53 4.09 16.52 -8.35
N THR A 54 3.51 16.07 -7.24
CA THR A 54 3.65 14.69 -6.78
C THR A 54 2.44 13.89 -7.26
N PHE A 55 2.67 13.03 -8.24
CA PHE A 55 1.64 12.25 -8.92
C PHE A 55 1.65 10.81 -8.45
N GLY A 56 0.54 10.36 -7.85
CA GLY A 56 0.36 9.00 -7.35
C GLY A 56 -0.21 8.07 -8.43
N ILE A 57 0.21 6.79 -8.42
CA ILE A 57 -0.37 5.73 -9.25
C ILE A 57 -0.84 4.60 -8.36
N LEU A 58 -2.14 4.38 -8.29
CA LEU A 58 -2.80 3.31 -7.54
C LEU A 58 -3.31 2.22 -8.48
N GLY A 59 -3.45 1.01 -7.97
CA GLY A 59 -4.04 -0.12 -8.68
C GLY A 59 -3.57 -1.46 -8.14
N ARG A 60 -4.30 -2.52 -8.45
CA ARG A 60 -4.00 -3.90 -8.01
C ARG A 60 -2.66 -4.39 -8.56
N ASN A 61 -2.13 -5.45 -7.94
CA ASN A 61 -0.94 -6.13 -8.47
C ASN A 61 -1.23 -6.67 -9.87
N GLY A 62 -0.29 -6.42 -10.81
CA GLY A 62 -0.45 -6.83 -12.22
C GLY A 62 -1.31 -5.92 -13.09
N CYS A 63 -1.85 -4.80 -12.59
CA CYS A 63 -2.66 -3.87 -13.38
C CYS A 63 -1.86 -3.01 -14.38
N GLY A 64 -0.52 -3.03 -14.35
CA GLY A 64 0.33 -2.32 -15.32
C GLY A 64 1.18 -1.18 -14.76
N LYS A 65 1.11 -0.83 -13.46
CA LYS A 65 1.84 0.31 -12.85
C LYS A 65 3.35 0.30 -13.15
N SER A 66 4.05 -0.77 -12.77
CA SER A 66 5.50 -0.88 -13.01
C SER A 66 5.85 -0.95 -14.50
N THR A 67 4.93 -1.44 -15.36
CA THR A 67 5.09 -1.40 -16.81
C THR A 67 5.03 0.05 -17.32
N LEU A 68 4.10 0.85 -16.81
CA LEU A 68 3.98 2.26 -17.15
C LEU A 68 5.23 3.05 -16.70
N LEU A 69 5.66 2.85 -15.45
CA LEU A 69 6.89 3.49 -14.95
C LEU A 69 8.11 3.11 -15.81
N LYS A 70 8.27 1.84 -16.19
CA LYS A 70 9.34 1.39 -17.09
C LYS A 70 9.25 2.02 -18.48
N CYS A 71 8.04 2.30 -18.98
CA CYS A 71 7.85 3.05 -20.23
C CYS A 71 8.25 4.53 -20.06
N ILE A 72 7.86 5.18 -18.95
CA ILE A 72 8.24 6.58 -18.66
C ILE A 72 9.76 6.70 -18.52
N ALA A 73 10.40 5.74 -17.84
CA ALA A 73 11.85 5.69 -17.65
C ALA A 73 12.63 5.36 -18.95
N GLY A 74 11.94 5.05 -20.05
CA GLY A 74 12.59 4.63 -21.31
C GLY A 74 13.20 3.22 -21.29
N ILE A 75 13.00 2.45 -20.20
CA ILE A 75 13.47 1.06 -20.07
C ILE A 75 12.68 0.13 -20.98
N LEU A 76 11.39 0.36 -21.09
CA LEU A 76 10.52 -0.40 -21.99
C LEU A 76 9.97 0.51 -23.11
N LYS A 77 10.18 0.10 -24.35
CA LYS A 77 9.55 0.78 -25.48
C LYS A 77 8.05 0.42 -25.53
N PRO A 78 7.13 1.40 -25.58
CA PRO A 78 5.70 1.14 -25.79
C PRO A 78 5.46 0.46 -27.16
N THR A 79 4.33 -0.23 -27.29
CA THR A 79 3.89 -0.83 -28.55
C THR A 79 3.29 0.24 -29.48
N SER A 80 2.57 1.19 -28.90
CA SER A 80 2.02 2.38 -29.58
C SER A 80 1.98 3.57 -28.61
N GLY A 81 1.79 4.76 -29.15
CA GLY A 81 1.76 6.01 -28.41
C GLY A 81 3.14 6.64 -28.18
N GLU A 82 3.16 7.76 -27.50
CA GLU A 82 4.37 8.55 -27.24
C GLU A 82 4.42 9.06 -25.81
N ILE A 83 5.64 9.04 -25.22
CA ILE A 83 5.94 9.66 -23.93
C ILE A 83 7.00 10.73 -24.13
N ARG A 84 6.75 11.92 -23.59
CA ARG A 84 7.70 13.03 -23.58
C ARG A 84 7.98 13.42 -22.14
N VAL A 85 9.25 13.43 -21.75
CA VAL A 85 9.72 13.88 -20.44
C VAL A 85 10.57 15.12 -20.64
N ARG A 86 10.33 16.13 -19.82
CA ARG A 86 11.10 17.38 -19.82
C ARG A 86 12.03 17.41 -18.62
N GLY A 87 13.32 17.66 -18.88
CA GLY A 87 14.37 17.66 -17.86
C GLY A 87 15.02 16.30 -17.64
N SER A 88 15.84 16.23 -16.60
CA SER A 88 16.53 15.02 -16.18
C SER A 88 15.58 14.10 -15.40
N LEU A 89 15.68 12.79 -15.64
CA LEU A 89 14.84 11.78 -15.00
C LEU A 89 15.71 10.76 -14.27
N ALA A 90 15.37 10.50 -13.00
CA ALA A 90 15.91 9.36 -12.27
C ALA A 90 14.77 8.40 -11.88
N ALA A 91 15.03 7.10 -12.02
CA ALA A 91 14.05 6.06 -11.72
C ALA A 91 14.56 5.12 -10.63
N MET A 92 13.81 4.98 -9.55
CA MET A 92 14.08 4.05 -8.45
C MET A 92 13.33 2.72 -8.64
N LEU A 93 13.19 2.26 -9.88
CA LEU A 93 12.41 1.06 -10.23
C LEU A 93 13.15 -0.24 -9.95
N GLU A 94 14.45 -0.20 -10.09
CA GLU A 94 15.37 -1.33 -9.89
C GLU A 94 16.62 -0.76 -9.23
N LEU A 95 16.57 -0.54 -7.90
CA LEU A 95 17.69 0.01 -7.14
C LEU A 95 18.95 -0.86 -7.34
N GLY A 96 20.02 -0.23 -7.80
CA GLY A 96 21.24 -0.95 -8.18
C GLY A 96 21.22 -1.56 -9.59
N ALA A 97 20.17 -1.32 -10.39
CA ALA A 97 20.21 -1.69 -11.82
C ALA A 97 21.44 -1.04 -12.48
N GLY A 98 22.24 -1.85 -13.13
CA GLY A 98 23.51 -1.43 -13.71
C GLY A 98 24.72 -1.58 -12.79
N PHE A 99 24.54 -1.97 -11.53
CA PHE A 99 25.68 -2.33 -10.69
C PHE A 99 26.39 -3.57 -11.22
N GLN A 100 27.72 -3.48 -11.27
CA GLN A 100 28.57 -4.59 -11.64
C GLN A 100 29.08 -5.29 -10.38
N PRO A 101 28.70 -6.56 -10.11
CA PRO A 101 29.05 -7.26 -8.88
C PRO A 101 30.56 -7.36 -8.62
N GLU A 102 31.37 -7.41 -9.68
CA GLU A 102 32.81 -7.53 -9.60
C GLU A 102 33.54 -6.20 -9.33
N LEU A 103 32.84 -5.08 -9.45
CA LEU A 103 33.39 -3.76 -9.15
C LEU A 103 33.16 -3.40 -7.67
N SER A 104 33.98 -2.48 -7.16
CA SER A 104 33.78 -1.91 -5.83
C SER A 104 32.51 -1.05 -5.74
N GLY A 105 32.03 -0.75 -4.54
CA GLY A 105 30.97 0.23 -4.33
C GLY A 105 31.34 1.59 -4.93
N ARG A 106 32.58 2.03 -4.73
CA ARG A 106 33.14 3.25 -5.32
C ARG A 106 32.99 3.27 -6.84
N ASP A 107 33.47 2.22 -7.52
CA ASP A 107 33.39 2.14 -8.98
C ASP A 107 31.95 2.09 -9.48
N ASN A 108 31.07 1.43 -8.72
CA ASN A 108 29.64 1.38 -9.02
C ASN A 108 28.95 2.75 -8.85
N ILE A 109 29.37 3.60 -7.91
CA ILE A 109 28.89 4.99 -7.81
C ILE A 109 29.24 5.75 -9.09
N TYR A 110 30.50 5.68 -9.56
CA TYR A 110 30.89 6.36 -10.80
C TYR A 110 30.18 5.80 -12.02
N LEU A 111 30.06 4.48 -12.12
CA LEU A 111 29.36 3.82 -13.22
C LEU A 111 27.88 4.23 -13.27
N ASN A 112 27.19 4.10 -12.14
CA ASN A 112 25.74 4.37 -12.07
C ASN A 112 25.44 5.87 -12.20
N GLY A 113 26.21 6.74 -11.54
CA GLY A 113 26.09 8.19 -11.70
C GLY A 113 26.28 8.63 -13.15
N SER A 114 27.22 8.02 -13.88
CA SER A 114 27.42 8.29 -15.32
C SER A 114 26.24 7.80 -16.17
N LEU A 115 25.67 6.64 -15.85
CA LEU A 115 24.45 6.13 -16.52
C LEU A 115 23.25 7.04 -16.28
N LEU A 116 23.18 7.70 -15.12
CA LEU A 116 22.16 8.68 -14.79
C LEU A 116 22.45 10.08 -15.34
N GLY A 117 23.53 10.24 -16.14
CA GLY A 117 23.85 11.46 -16.87
C GLY A 117 24.76 12.44 -16.16
N LEU A 118 25.31 12.10 -14.98
CA LEU A 118 26.28 12.94 -14.28
C LEU A 118 27.67 12.85 -14.92
N SER A 119 28.35 13.97 -15.04
CA SER A 119 29.77 14.00 -15.36
C SER A 119 30.62 13.47 -14.19
N ARG A 120 31.82 13.01 -14.47
CA ARG A 120 32.76 12.53 -13.44
C ARG A 120 33.02 13.58 -12.36
N SER A 121 33.15 14.85 -12.72
CA SER A 121 33.35 15.94 -11.75
C SER A 121 32.15 16.20 -10.86
N GLU A 122 30.92 16.00 -11.36
CA GLU A 122 29.70 16.11 -10.55
C GLU A 122 29.57 14.94 -9.57
N ILE A 123 29.92 13.73 -10.00
CA ILE A 123 29.94 12.54 -9.13
C ILE A 123 30.98 12.73 -8.02
N GLU A 124 32.17 13.22 -8.36
CA GLU A 124 33.26 13.43 -7.38
C GLU A 124 32.87 14.43 -6.28
N LYS A 125 32.13 15.48 -6.62
CA LYS A 125 31.61 16.46 -5.65
C LYS A 125 30.58 15.89 -4.69
N ARG A 126 29.83 14.88 -5.12
CA ARG A 126 28.73 14.26 -4.37
C ARG A 126 29.12 12.92 -3.74
N PHE A 127 30.34 12.46 -4.03
CA PHE A 127 30.77 11.12 -3.65
C PHE A 127 30.67 10.87 -2.15
N ASP A 128 31.21 11.78 -1.34
CA ASP A 128 31.20 11.66 0.12
C ASP A 128 29.77 11.71 0.67
N ASP A 129 28.89 12.54 0.11
CA ASP A 129 27.46 12.60 0.48
C ASP A 129 26.73 11.30 0.14
N ILE A 130 27.02 10.71 -1.02
CA ILE A 130 26.46 9.40 -1.43
C ILE A 130 26.88 8.31 -0.44
N VAL A 131 28.18 8.25 -0.10
CA VAL A 131 28.71 7.22 0.80
C VAL A 131 28.15 7.40 2.21
N ALA A 132 28.09 8.63 2.71
CA ALA A 132 27.53 8.95 4.03
C ALA A 132 26.02 8.68 4.11
N PHE A 133 25.28 8.96 3.01
CA PHE A 133 23.86 8.63 2.95
C PHE A 133 23.62 7.13 3.03
N ALA A 134 24.43 6.33 2.28
CA ALA A 134 24.35 4.88 2.26
C ALA A 134 24.84 4.20 3.55
N GLU A 135 25.61 4.92 4.39
CA GLU A 135 26.28 4.40 5.59
C GLU A 135 27.23 3.23 5.25
N LEU A 136 28.06 3.43 4.22
CA LEU A 136 28.93 2.38 3.68
C LEU A 136 30.41 2.78 3.67
N GLU A 137 30.83 3.71 4.53
CA GLU A 137 32.19 4.24 4.58
C GLU A 137 33.25 3.13 4.70
N GLU A 138 33.01 2.15 5.54
CA GLU A 138 33.93 1.03 5.77
C GLU A 138 33.93 -0.02 4.64
N PHE A 139 32.88 -0.04 3.82
CA PHE A 139 32.67 -1.09 2.81
C PHE A 139 32.79 -0.59 1.38
N ILE A 140 32.94 0.72 1.16
CA ILE A 140 32.80 1.33 -0.17
C ILE A 140 33.84 0.84 -1.17
N ASP A 141 35.00 0.43 -0.72
CA ASP A 141 36.09 -0.09 -1.56
C ASP A 141 36.03 -1.61 -1.77
N ASN A 142 35.06 -2.29 -1.13
CA ASN A 142 34.82 -3.71 -1.33
C ASN A 142 33.94 -3.97 -2.57
N GLN A 143 34.14 -5.14 -3.20
CA GLN A 143 33.30 -5.56 -4.33
C GLN A 143 31.84 -5.75 -3.91
N VAL A 144 30.91 -5.26 -4.72
CA VAL A 144 29.48 -5.26 -4.43
C VAL A 144 28.90 -6.68 -4.31
N LYS A 145 29.51 -7.69 -4.94
CA LYS A 145 29.09 -9.10 -4.74
C LYS A 145 29.17 -9.58 -3.28
N PHE A 146 29.92 -8.91 -2.43
CA PHE A 146 30.03 -9.23 -1.00
C PHE A 146 29.07 -8.39 -0.13
N TYR A 147 28.31 -7.49 -0.74
CA TYR A 147 27.35 -6.70 -0.01
C TYR A 147 26.13 -7.54 0.42
N SER A 148 25.57 -7.23 1.57
CA SER A 148 24.23 -7.71 1.90
C SER A 148 23.18 -7.08 0.97
N SER A 149 22.00 -7.68 0.87
CA SER A 149 20.90 -7.09 0.09
C SER A 149 20.58 -5.66 0.54
N GLY A 150 20.62 -5.39 1.86
CA GLY A 150 20.43 -4.07 2.43
C GLY A 150 21.50 -3.07 1.97
N MET A 151 22.78 -3.43 2.04
CA MET A 151 23.89 -2.57 1.58
C MET A 151 23.77 -2.24 0.10
N TYR A 152 23.41 -3.25 -0.71
CA TYR A 152 23.22 -3.09 -2.15
C TYR A 152 22.14 -2.05 -2.45
N VAL A 153 21.00 -2.16 -1.80
CA VAL A 153 19.87 -1.26 -2.00
C VAL A 153 20.15 0.13 -1.44
N ARG A 154 20.79 0.24 -0.26
CA ARG A 154 21.20 1.52 0.32
C ARG A 154 22.10 2.29 -0.63
N LEU A 155 23.09 1.63 -1.24
CA LEU A 155 23.99 2.27 -2.21
C LEU A 155 23.23 2.72 -3.46
N GLY A 156 22.34 1.86 -4.02
CA GLY A 156 21.53 2.20 -5.19
C GLY A 156 20.62 3.41 -4.95
N PHE A 157 19.97 3.45 -3.78
CA PHE A 157 19.14 4.58 -3.39
C PHE A 157 19.96 5.86 -3.20
N ALA A 158 21.09 5.77 -2.49
CA ALA A 158 21.98 6.91 -2.25
C ALA A 158 22.46 7.55 -3.55
N VAL A 159 22.82 6.75 -4.57
CA VAL A 159 23.20 7.27 -5.89
C VAL A 159 22.01 7.98 -6.52
N ALA A 160 20.84 7.33 -6.57
CA ALA A 160 19.65 7.86 -7.25
C ALA A 160 19.17 9.21 -6.67
N VAL A 161 19.15 9.37 -5.34
CA VAL A 161 18.71 10.63 -4.70
C VAL A 161 19.73 11.76 -4.82
N ASN A 162 21.01 11.46 -4.89
CA ASN A 162 22.05 12.47 -5.02
C ASN A 162 22.26 12.96 -6.47
N VAL A 163 21.57 12.40 -7.45
CA VAL A 163 21.55 12.91 -8.84
C VAL A 163 20.75 14.21 -8.94
N GLU A 164 19.85 14.47 -8.00
CA GLU A 164 18.96 15.66 -7.99
C GLU A 164 18.20 15.86 -9.31
N PRO A 165 17.42 14.89 -9.76
CA PRO A 165 16.71 14.95 -11.03
C PRO A 165 15.56 15.98 -11.01
N ASP A 166 15.12 16.44 -12.20
CA ASP A 166 13.91 17.23 -12.36
C ASP A 166 12.64 16.39 -12.15
N VAL A 167 12.72 15.10 -12.52
CA VAL A 167 11.64 14.11 -12.40
C VAL A 167 12.16 12.88 -11.69
N LEU A 168 11.52 12.50 -10.58
CA LEU A 168 11.84 11.30 -9.82
C LEU A 168 10.71 10.27 -9.96
N LEU A 169 11.04 9.05 -10.41
CA LEU A 169 10.12 7.92 -10.41
C LEU A 169 10.42 7.01 -9.22
N VAL A 170 9.41 6.80 -8.39
CA VAL A 170 9.51 6.00 -7.17
C VAL A 170 8.53 4.83 -7.28
N ASP A 171 9.04 3.60 -7.26
CA ASP A 171 8.21 2.40 -7.15
C ASP A 171 8.06 2.01 -5.68
N GLU A 172 7.18 1.11 -5.37
CA GLU A 172 6.82 0.53 -4.07
C GLU A 172 8.02 0.18 -3.15
N VAL A 173 9.23 0.22 -3.67
CA VAL A 173 10.50 -0.16 -3.05
C VAL A 173 10.97 0.79 -1.93
N LEU A 174 10.17 1.79 -1.50
CA LEU A 174 10.53 2.62 -0.34
C LEU A 174 10.59 1.86 0.99
N ALA A 175 10.05 0.65 1.04
CA ALA A 175 10.10 -0.24 2.21
C ALA A 175 11.42 -1.01 2.35
N VAL A 176 12.53 -0.54 1.75
CA VAL A 176 13.81 -1.25 1.72
C VAL A 176 14.78 -0.72 2.76
N GLY A 177 15.48 -1.63 3.43
CA GLY A 177 16.40 -1.32 4.51
C GLY A 177 15.73 -1.42 5.89
N ASP A 178 16.41 -0.94 6.91
CA ASP A 178 15.82 -0.82 8.24
C ASP A 178 14.97 0.46 8.40
N ALA A 179 14.21 0.54 9.48
CA ALA A 179 13.31 1.65 9.75
C ALA A 179 14.03 3.03 9.78
N SER A 180 15.32 3.06 10.16
CA SER A 180 16.09 4.31 10.20
C SER A 180 16.41 4.80 8.79
N PHE A 181 16.79 3.90 7.90
CA PHE A 181 17.09 4.21 6.51
C PHE A 181 15.81 4.58 5.73
N GLN A 182 14.70 3.87 5.98
CA GLN A 182 13.40 4.22 5.38
C GLN A 182 12.99 5.65 5.74
N ARG A 183 13.18 6.08 7.00
CA ARG A 183 12.92 7.46 7.43
C ARG A 183 13.79 8.47 6.68
N LYS A 184 15.09 8.19 6.52
CA LYS A 184 16.01 9.02 5.71
C LYS A 184 15.50 9.17 4.27
N CYS A 185 15.06 8.07 3.66
CA CYS A 185 14.51 8.08 2.30
C CYS A 185 13.27 8.97 2.19
N LEU A 186 12.32 8.83 3.10
CA LEU A 186 11.10 9.64 3.15
C LEU A 186 11.42 11.13 3.36
N ASP A 187 12.34 11.45 4.26
CA ASP A 187 12.76 12.84 4.50
C ASP A 187 13.40 13.47 3.27
N HIS A 188 14.16 12.68 2.49
CA HIS A 188 14.76 13.15 1.25
C HIS A 188 13.71 13.39 0.14
N ILE A 189 12.70 12.53 0.04
CA ILE A 189 11.56 12.73 -0.88
C ILE A 189 10.77 13.98 -0.51
N LYS A 190 10.50 14.20 0.79
CA LYS A 190 9.87 15.44 1.28
C LYS A 190 10.70 16.70 0.97
N LYS A 191 12.03 16.59 0.99
CA LYS A 191 12.92 17.67 0.54
C LYS A 191 12.70 17.98 -0.94
N PHE A 192 12.66 16.96 -1.81
CA PHE A 192 12.40 17.14 -3.24
C PHE A 192 11.05 17.78 -3.53
N GLN A 193 9.99 17.39 -2.79
CA GLN A 193 8.68 18.03 -2.88
C GLN A 193 8.75 19.54 -2.56
N ARG A 194 9.43 19.91 -1.47
CA ARG A 194 9.61 21.32 -1.08
C ARG A 194 10.42 22.11 -2.09
N GLU A 195 11.34 21.49 -2.81
CA GLU A 195 12.13 22.09 -3.88
C GLU A 195 11.33 22.24 -5.19
N GLY A 196 10.07 21.79 -5.23
CA GLY A 196 9.20 21.87 -6.41
C GLY A 196 9.62 20.92 -7.53
N ARG A 197 10.24 19.78 -7.21
CA ARG A 197 10.59 18.73 -8.18
C ARG A 197 9.38 17.84 -8.44
N THR A 198 9.30 17.32 -9.65
CA THR A 198 8.21 16.43 -10.05
C THR A 198 8.49 15.02 -9.54
N ILE A 199 7.51 14.40 -8.88
CA ILE A 199 7.64 13.04 -8.36
C ILE A 199 6.48 12.20 -8.88
N VAL A 200 6.78 11.02 -9.39
CA VAL A 200 5.78 10.00 -9.72
C VAL A 200 5.99 8.84 -8.74
N VAL A 201 4.99 8.58 -7.91
CA VAL A 201 5.06 7.55 -6.89
C VAL A 201 4.03 6.45 -7.16
N VAL A 202 4.47 5.20 -7.09
CA VAL A 202 3.61 4.02 -7.11
C VAL A 202 3.60 3.42 -5.72
N SER A 203 2.42 3.23 -5.15
CA SER A 203 2.25 2.53 -3.89
C SER A 203 0.86 1.90 -3.83
N HIS A 204 0.71 0.86 -3.02
CA HIS A 204 -0.60 0.35 -2.63
C HIS A 204 -1.05 0.91 -1.27
N ALA A 205 -0.18 1.64 -0.55
CA ALA A 205 -0.50 2.27 0.72
C ALA A 205 -1.30 3.57 0.49
N THR A 206 -2.60 3.51 0.72
CA THR A 206 -3.53 4.61 0.47
C THR A 206 -3.21 5.86 1.28
N ASP A 207 -2.73 5.71 2.53
CA ASP A 207 -2.36 6.84 3.38
C ASP A 207 -1.13 7.59 2.85
N VAL A 208 -0.13 6.85 2.36
CA VAL A 208 1.05 7.46 1.73
C VAL A 208 0.62 8.31 0.54
N MET A 209 -0.33 7.79 -0.27
CA MET A 209 -0.88 8.52 -1.40
C MET A 209 -1.67 9.74 -0.97
N ARG A 210 -2.53 9.61 0.05
CA ARG A 210 -3.36 10.71 0.57
C ARG A 210 -2.53 11.88 1.11
N GLN A 211 -1.44 11.57 1.81
CA GLN A 211 -0.63 12.58 2.48
C GLN A 211 0.42 13.24 1.59
N ASN A 212 0.85 12.54 0.54
CA ASN A 212 2.02 12.95 -0.22
C ASN A 212 1.76 13.20 -1.71
N SER A 213 0.56 12.97 -2.23
CA SER A 213 0.24 13.19 -3.64
C SER A 213 -0.67 14.40 -3.84
N ASP A 214 -0.48 15.13 -4.93
CA ASP A 214 -1.37 16.21 -5.35
C ASP A 214 -2.53 15.68 -6.17
N ARG A 215 -2.27 14.68 -7.02
CA ARG A 215 -3.25 13.93 -7.81
C ARG A 215 -2.89 12.46 -7.85
N VAL A 216 -3.90 11.63 -8.05
CA VAL A 216 -3.76 10.18 -8.10
C VAL A 216 -4.45 9.64 -9.35
N MET A 217 -3.75 8.75 -10.05
CA MET A 217 -4.29 7.95 -11.14
C MET A 217 -4.57 6.54 -10.65
N VAL A 218 -5.78 6.05 -10.87
CA VAL A 218 -6.17 4.66 -10.59
C VAL A 218 -6.12 3.85 -11.87
N MET A 219 -5.43 2.70 -11.81
CA MET A 219 -5.29 1.80 -12.95
C MET A 219 -5.90 0.42 -12.66
N ASN A 220 -6.61 -0.12 -13.64
CA ASN A 220 -7.06 -1.51 -13.65
C ASN A 220 -6.92 -2.13 -15.05
N HIS A 221 -6.45 -3.39 -15.11
CA HIS A 221 -6.23 -4.15 -16.36
C HIS A 221 -5.54 -3.34 -17.48
N GLY A 222 -4.53 -2.54 -17.12
CA GLY A 222 -3.74 -1.74 -18.06
C GLY A 222 -4.42 -0.45 -18.54
N ARG A 223 -5.57 -0.08 -18.01
CA ARG A 223 -6.33 1.12 -18.35
C ARG A 223 -6.37 2.10 -17.18
N VAL A 224 -6.52 3.37 -17.49
CA VAL A 224 -6.81 4.40 -16.49
C VAL A 224 -8.30 4.38 -16.20
N ILE A 225 -8.66 4.28 -14.93
CA ILE A 225 -10.05 4.38 -14.46
C ILE A 225 -10.39 5.83 -14.17
N THR A 226 -9.55 6.50 -13.38
CA THR A 226 -9.71 7.90 -13.03
C THR A 226 -8.38 8.57 -12.77
N ILE A 227 -8.34 9.90 -12.88
CA ILE A 227 -7.24 10.75 -12.44
C ILE A 227 -7.89 11.90 -11.67
N ASP A 228 -7.67 11.94 -10.35
CA ASP A 228 -8.40 12.85 -9.48
C ASP A 228 -7.56 13.25 -8.26
N GLU A 229 -8.12 14.08 -7.37
CA GLU A 229 -7.57 14.35 -6.06
C GLU A 229 -7.39 13.04 -5.25
N PRO A 230 -6.43 12.97 -4.31
CA PRO A 230 -6.11 11.72 -3.60
C PRO A 230 -7.30 11.07 -2.92
N GLY A 231 -8.19 11.85 -2.31
CA GLY A 231 -9.38 11.34 -1.63
C GLY A 231 -10.31 10.57 -2.56
N GLU A 232 -10.64 11.15 -3.71
CA GLU A 232 -11.52 10.54 -4.71
C GLU A 232 -10.83 9.37 -5.42
N GLY A 233 -9.56 9.53 -5.82
CA GLY A 233 -8.80 8.43 -6.41
C GLY A 233 -8.70 7.20 -5.50
N ILE A 234 -8.46 7.39 -4.20
CA ILE A 234 -8.42 6.31 -3.22
C ILE A 234 -9.79 5.64 -3.09
N ARG A 235 -10.88 6.43 -3.06
CA ARG A 235 -12.25 5.90 -3.03
C ARG A 235 -12.52 4.97 -4.22
N VAL A 236 -12.15 5.40 -5.43
CA VAL A 236 -12.30 4.59 -6.66
C VAL A 236 -11.42 3.35 -6.60
N PHE A 237 -10.19 3.46 -6.11
CA PHE A 237 -9.28 2.32 -5.95
C PHE A 237 -9.82 1.27 -4.98
N LEU A 238 -10.35 1.70 -3.82
CA LEU A 238 -10.94 0.79 -2.84
C LEU A 238 -12.21 0.13 -3.40
N ALA A 239 -13.03 0.87 -4.15
CA ALA A 239 -14.18 0.33 -4.85
C ALA A 239 -13.79 -0.78 -5.84
N ASP A 240 -12.74 -0.55 -6.64
CA ASP A 240 -12.20 -1.54 -7.57
C ASP A 240 -11.60 -2.76 -6.84
N LEU A 241 -10.94 -2.54 -5.71
CA LEU A 241 -10.35 -3.61 -4.89
C LEU A 241 -11.41 -4.55 -4.33
N LEU A 242 -12.53 -3.98 -3.88
CA LEU A 242 -13.66 -4.72 -3.31
C LEU A 242 -14.55 -5.37 -4.38
N GLY A 243 -14.20 -5.25 -5.67
CA GLY A 243 -14.97 -5.82 -6.78
C GLY A 243 -16.28 -5.07 -7.03
N VAL A 244 -16.42 -3.89 -6.49
CA VAL A 244 -17.55 -3.01 -6.71
C VAL A 244 -17.27 -2.26 -8.00
N GLY A 245 -17.95 -2.69 -9.07
CA GLY A 245 -17.69 -2.23 -10.44
C GLY A 245 -17.68 -0.71 -10.52
N THR A 246 -16.58 -0.18 -11.04
CA THR A 246 -16.57 1.17 -11.61
C THR A 246 -17.56 1.16 -12.77
N LEU A 247 -18.55 2.04 -12.70
CA LEU A 247 -19.47 2.31 -13.80
C LEU A 247 -18.64 2.72 -15.03
N GLU A 248 -18.40 1.75 -15.94
CA GLU A 248 -17.99 2.07 -17.30
C GLU A 248 -19.17 2.79 -17.96
N GLY A 249 -19.00 4.09 -18.18
CA GLY A 249 -19.86 4.87 -19.06
C GLY A 249 -20.92 5.73 -18.38
N SER A 250 -20.52 6.65 -17.52
CA SER A 250 -21.27 7.90 -17.42
C SER A 250 -20.29 9.06 -17.62
N GLU A 251 -20.48 9.77 -18.71
CA GLU A 251 -19.96 11.14 -18.88
C GLU A 251 -20.20 11.90 -17.58
N SER A 252 -19.25 12.77 -17.22
CA SER A 252 -19.25 13.70 -16.10
C SER A 252 -20.64 14.27 -15.79
N GLY A 253 -21.47 13.47 -15.15
CA GLY A 253 -22.71 13.86 -14.51
C GLY A 253 -22.50 13.61 -13.02
N GLY A 254 -22.58 14.66 -12.21
CA GLY A 254 -22.61 14.55 -10.77
C GLY A 254 -23.59 13.45 -10.39
N ILE A 255 -23.25 12.71 -9.33
CA ILE A 255 -24.13 11.69 -8.74
C ILE A 255 -25.45 12.38 -8.42
N GLU A 256 -26.39 12.34 -9.35
CA GLU A 256 -27.76 12.77 -9.07
C GLU A 256 -28.33 11.76 -8.07
N GLY A 257 -28.39 12.20 -6.80
CA GLY A 257 -29.07 11.55 -5.71
C GLY A 257 -28.44 10.26 -5.25
N ASN A 258 -27.42 10.33 -4.38
CA ASN A 258 -27.11 9.23 -3.48
C ASN A 258 -28.41 8.91 -2.74
N VAL A 259 -29.09 7.82 -3.14
CA VAL A 259 -30.31 7.36 -2.48
C VAL A 259 -30.01 7.07 -1.00
N LEU A 260 -28.76 6.70 -0.66
CA LEU A 260 -28.32 6.39 0.68
C LEU A 260 -26.92 7.01 0.93
N SER A 261 -26.76 7.64 2.10
CA SER A 261 -25.49 8.19 2.58
C SER A 261 -25.23 7.79 4.03
N ILE A 262 -23.94 7.69 4.38
CA ILE A 262 -23.48 7.43 5.75
C ILE A 262 -23.28 8.78 6.45
N GLY A 263 -23.91 8.97 7.59
CA GLY A 263 -23.78 10.13 8.45
C GLY A 263 -22.64 10.01 9.46
N ALA A 264 -22.93 10.22 10.74
CA ALA A 264 -21.97 10.09 11.84
C ALA A 264 -21.64 8.61 12.10
N VAL A 265 -20.36 8.35 12.43
CA VAL A 265 -19.89 7.02 12.84
C VAL A 265 -19.24 7.13 14.21
N HIS A 266 -19.68 6.30 15.14
CA HIS A 266 -19.21 6.29 16.52
C HIS A 266 -18.66 4.92 16.90
N ALA A 267 -17.59 4.92 17.71
CA ALA A 267 -17.02 3.72 18.30
C ALA A 267 -17.27 3.74 19.82
N GLU A 268 -17.85 2.67 20.35
CA GLU A 268 -18.11 2.49 21.76
C GLU A 268 -17.53 1.14 22.23
N HIS A 269 -16.94 1.10 23.40
CA HIS A 269 -16.37 -0.12 23.99
C HIS A 269 -16.77 -0.27 25.45
N GLY A 270 -16.53 -1.42 26.06
CA GLY A 270 -16.95 -1.72 27.44
C GLY A 270 -16.45 -0.75 28.51
N GLY A 271 -15.40 0.03 28.24
CA GLY A 271 -14.87 1.11 29.09
C GLY A 271 -15.29 2.52 28.68
N SER A 272 -16.14 2.69 27.66
CA SER A 272 -16.59 4.01 27.21
C SER A 272 -17.28 4.79 28.30
N GLY A 273 -16.83 6.03 28.54
CA GLY A 273 -17.30 6.89 29.64
C GLY A 273 -16.38 6.86 30.87
N GLU A 274 -15.65 5.77 31.11
CA GLU A 274 -14.67 5.64 32.19
C GLU A 274 -13.22 5.72 31.64
N ARG A 275 -13.02 5.18 30.42
CA ARG A 275 -11.72 5.13 29.75
C ARG A 275 -11.86 5.54 28.29
N LEU A 276 -10.76 6.05 27.72
CA LEU A 276 -10.65 6.38 26.30
C LEU A 276 -10.10 5.23 25.44
N HIS A 277 -9.68 4.12 26.08
CA HIS A 277 -9.07 2.97 25.41
C HIS A 277 -9.73 1.66 25.80
N LEU A 278 -9.70 0.72 24.89
CA LEU A 278 -10.17 -0.66 24.98
C LEU A 278 -9.03 -1.56 25.54
N TYR A 279 -9.35 -2.56 26.35
CA TYR A 279 -8.43 -3.64 26.65
C TYR A 279 -8.66 -4.86 25.74
N PRO A 280 -7.59 -5.63 25.42
CA PRO A 280 -7.74 -6.86 24.63
C PRO A 280 -8.74 -7.84 25.26
N GLY A 281 -9.71 -8.28 24.47
CA GLY A 281 -10.81 -9.16 24.90
C GLY A 281 -12.08 -8.44 25.34
N GLU A 282 -12.10 -7.11 25.39
CA GLU A 282 -13.33 -6.35 25.60
C GLU A 282 -14.15 -6.22 24.30
N SER A 283 -15.43 -5.89 24.45
CA SER A 283 -16.33 -5.68 23.32
C SER A 283 -16.15 -4.30 22.71
N LEU A 284 -16.31 -4.23 21.37
CA LEU A 284 -16.34 -3.01 20.59
C LEU A 284 -17.64 -2.97 19.79
N THR A 285 -18.30 -1.83 19.79
CA THR A 285 -19.47 -1.57 18.95
C THR A 285 -19.21 -0.35 18.10
N ILE A 286 -19.36 -0.49 16.79
CA ILE A 286 -19.33 0.62 15.83
C ILE A 286 -20.74 0.86 15.35
N THR A 287 -21.22 2.09 15.47
CA THR A 287 -22.53 2.53 14.96
C THR A 287 -22.34 3.56 13.86
N ALA A 288 -23.11 3.44 12.80
CA ALA A 288 -23.12 4.40 11.71
C ALA A 288 -24.56 4.81 11.39
N ASP A 289 -24.81 6.10 11.36
CA ASP A 289 -26.08 6.66 10.92
C ASP A 289 -26.19 6.53 9.41
N LEU A 290 -27.33 6.12 8.91
CA LEU A 290 -27.65 6.02 7.50
C LEU A 290 -28.82 6.95 7.17
N ASP A 291 -28.64 7.82 6.20
CA ASP A 291 -29.70 8.65 5.64
C ASP A 291 -30.11 8.11 4.28
N SER A 292 -31.40 7.87 4.06
CA SER A 292 -31.89 7.34 2.78
C SER A 292 -33.08 8.13 2.25
N LEU A 293 -33.02 8.50 0.98
CA LEU A 293 -34.08 9.25 0.28
C LEU A 293 -35.20 8.33 -0.22
N ALA A 294 -34.96 7.02 -0.30
CA ALA A 294 -35.94 6.02 -0.71
C ALA A 294 -35.60 4.68 -0.03
N PRO A 295 -36.54 3.73 0.06
CA PRO A 295 -36.24 2.40 0.59
C PRO A 295 -35.17 1.69 -0.24
N VAL A 296 -34.12 1.15 0.41
CA VAL A 296 -33.07 0.36 -0.21
C VAL A 296 -33.14 -1.07 0.32
N PRO A 297 -33.84 -1.97 -0.39
CA PRO A 297 -33.84 -3.39 -0.06
C PRO A 297 -32.50 -4.01 -0.49
N ASN A 298 -32.06 -5.04 0.24
CA ASN A 298 -30.85 -5.79 -0.07
C ASN A 298 -29.57 -4.92 -0.14
N ALA A 299 -29.39 -4.01 0.81
CA ALA A 299 -28.11 -3.35 1.01
C ALA A 299 -27.17 -4.25 1.83
N MET A 300 -25.87 -4.11 1.63
CA MET A 300 -24.81 -4.79 2.37
C MET A 300 -24.00 -3.74 3.11
N ALA A 301 -23.98 -3.81 4.44
CA ALA A 301 -23.15 -2.96 5.28
C ALA A 301 -21.79 -3.64 5.50
N THR A 302 -20.71 -2.92 5.27
CA THR A 302 -19.35 -3.44 5.39
C THR A 302 -18.51 -2.57 6.30
N ILE A 303 -17.54 -3.18 6.99
CA ILE A 303 -16.63 -2.52 7.90
C ILE A 303 -15.19 -3.01 7.66
N ALA A 304 -14.21 -2.09 7.76
CA ALA A 304 -12.81 -2.43 7.76
C ALA A 304 -12.09 -1.72 8.92
N ILE A 305 -11.11 -2.40 9.49
CA ILE A 305 -10.26 -1.90 10.59
C ILE A 305 -8.81 -1.95 10.13
N HIS A 306 -8.10 -0.83 10.28
CA HIS A 306 -6.69 -0.68 9.94
C HIS A 306 -5.90 -0.30 11.19
N ASP A 307 -4.62 -0.69 11.24
CA ASP A 307 -3.70 -0.28 12.30
C ASP A 307 -3.11 1.13 12.04
N ASP A 308 -2.21 1.57 12.91
CA ASP A 308 -1.50 2.86 12.81
C ASP A 308 -0.56 2.95 11.61
N ALA A 309 -0.11 1.81 11.06
CA ALA A 309 0.62 1.74 9.80
C ALA A 309 -0.31 1.67 8.57
N ASN A 310 -1.64 1.79 8.78
CA ASN A 310 -2.68 1.63 7.78
C ASN A 310 -2.70 0.24 7.11
N GLU A 311 -2.21 -0.78 7.80
CA GLU A 311 -2.36 -2.15 7.33
C GLU A 311 -3.75 -2.69 7.74
N LEU A 312 -4.40 -3.38 6.81
CA LEU A 312 -5.70 -3.99 7.05
C LEU A 312 -5.57 -5.07 8.12
N VAL A 313 -6.27 -4.86 9.22
CA VAL A 313 -6.35 -5.81 10.35
C VAL A 313 -7.56 -6.73 10.22
N PHE A 314 -8.69 -6.15 9.81
CA PHE A 314 -9.94 -6.87 9.63
C PHE A 314 -10.79 -6.19 8.54
N ALA A 315 -11.47 -6.99 7.72
CA ALA A 315 -12.58 -6.53 6.89
C ALA A 315 -13.68 -7.58 6.92
N SER A 316 -14.94 -7.11 6.98
CA SER A 316 -16.09 -7.99 6.80
C SER A 316 -16.10 -8.53 5.38
N ASP A 317 -16.51 -9.81 5.20
CA ASP A 317 -16.78 -10.34 3.87
C ASP A 317 -18.00 -9.61 3.30
N PRO A 318 -17.84 -8.89 2.17
CA PRO A 318 -18.95 -8.14 1.60
C PRO A 318 -20.08 -9.03 1.09
N ASP A 319 -19.84 -10.32 0.87
CA ASP A 319 -20.85 -11.27 0.39
C ASP A 319 -21.45 -12.11 1.52
N ASP A 320 -21.03 -11.87 2.78
CA ASP A 320 -21.62 -12.55 3.95
C ASP A 320 -23.06 -12.10 4.16
N PRO A 321 -24.05 -13.02 4.16
CA PRO A 321 -25.44 -12.70 4.44
C PRO A 321 -25.67 -11.97 5.77
N MET A 322 -24.76 -12.08 6.73
CA MET A 322 -24.82 -11.33 7.99
C MET A 322 -24.62 -9.82 7.82
N CYS A 323 -24.03 -9.41 6.70
CA CYS A 323 -23.87 -8.00 6.34
C CYS A 323 -25.10 -7.40 5.65
N ALA A 324 -26.12 -8.22 5.33
CA ALA A 324 -27.32 -7.77 4.64
C ALA A 324 -28.22 -6.92 5.57
N ILE A 325 -28.65 -5.77 5.07
CA ILE A 325 -29.54 -4.84 5.76
C ILE A 325 -30.66 -4.37 4.83
N GLU A 326 -31.80 -4.03 5.40
CA GLU A 326 -32.89 -3.33 4.72
C GLU A 326 -32.95 -1.90 5.25
N VAL A 327 -32.74 -0.93 4.39
CA VAL A 327 -32.75 0.49 4.80
C VAL A 327 -34.07 1.12 4.35
N PRO A 328 -34.92 1.57 5.28
CA PRO A 328 -36.17 2.26 4.95
C PRO A 328 -35.91 3.67 4.44
N GLU A 329 -36.93 4.30 3.84
CA GLU A 329 -36.91 5.74 3.59
C GLU A 329 -36.74 6.49 4.92
N GLY A 330 -35.85 7.50 4.93
CA GLY A 330 -35.45 8.21 6.14
C GLY A 330 -34.24 7.59 6.85
N GLY A 331 -33.80 6.41 6.41
CA GLY A 331 -32.57 5.78 6.91
C GLY A 331 -32.74 5.02 8.22
N GLY A 332 -31.65 4.94 9.00
CA GLY A 332 -31.57 4.17 10.25
C GLY A 332 -30.17 4.13 10.82
N ILE A 333 -29.90 3.22 11.75
CA ILE A 333 -28.58 3.03 12.35
C ILE A 333 -28.12 1.60 12.07
N VAL A 334 -26.96 1.46 11.45
CA VAL A 334 -26.27 0.17 11.35
C VAL A 334 -25.33 0.00 12.53
N ARG A 335 -25.27 -1.21 13.08
CA ARG A 335 -24.42 -1.56 14.21
C ARG A 335 -23.56 -2.76 13.89
N PHE A 336 -22.24 -2.59 14.00
CA PHE A 336 -21.27 -3.67 13.97
C PHE A 336 -20.80 -3.96 15.40
N HIS A 337 -21.03 -5.17 15.87
CA HIS A 337 -20.70 -5.55 17.25
C HIS A 337 -19.66 -6.67 17.25
N PHE A 338 -18.52 -6.38 17.86
CA PHE A 338 -17.46 -7.34 18.13
C PHE A 338 -17.50 -7.71 19.61
N PRO A 339 -17.94 -8.92 19.97
CA PRO A 339 -18.07 -9.32 21.37
C PRO A 339 -16.73 -9.37 22.11
N GLU A 340 -15.66 -9.71 21.39
CA GLU A 340 -14.28 -9.75 21.89
C GLU A 340 -13.34 -9.23 20.83
N VAL A 341 -12.54 -8.21 21.17
CA VAL A 341 -11.51 -7.64 20.29
C VAL A 341 -10.13 -8.11 20.76
N PRO A 342 -9.48 -9.03 20.05
CA PRO A 342 -8.19 -9.60 20.47
C PRO A 342 -6.98 -8.73 20.08
N LEU A 343 -7.19 -7.46 19.73
CA LEU A 343 -6.11 -6.55 19.30
C LEU A 343 -5.22 -6.17 20.49
N LEU A 344 -3.95 -5.92 20.18
CA LEU A 344 -2.94 -5.44 21.14
C LEU A 344 -2.73 -3.94 20.99
N ASP A 345 -1.77 -3.36 21.75
CA ASP A 345 -1.49 -1.93 21.77
C ASP A 345 -1.44 -1.31 20.39
N GLY A 346 -2.19 -0.22 20.22
CA GLY A 346 -2.22 0.54 18.99
C GLY A 346 -3.43 1.43 18.85
N THR A 347 -3.37 2.32 17.88
CA THR A 347 -4.51 3.12 17.41
C THR A 347 -5.05 2.49 16.14
N TYR A 348 -6.34 2.23 16.14
CA TYR A 348 -7.00 1.57 15.01
C TYR A 348 -8.03 2.51 14.39
N SER A 349 -8.02 2.61 13.07
CA SER A 349 -8.99 3.39 12.29
C SER A 349 -10.06 2.48 11.68
N VAL A 350 -11.27 3.00 11.59
CA VAL A 350 -12.45 2.26 11.11
C VAL A 350 -12.99 2.92 9.86
N SER A 351 -13.19 2.12 8.82
CA SER A 351 -13.90 2.50 7.59
C SER A 351 -15.22 1.75 7.51
N VAL A 352 -16.27 2.42 7.04
CA VAL A 352 -17.62 1.86 6.92
C VAL A 352 -18.14 2.10 5.51
N GLY A 353 -18.80 1.10 4.93
CA GLY A 353 -19.41 1.17 3.61
C GLY A 353 -20.80 0.58 3.53
N VAL A 354 -21.59 1.03 2.58
CA VAL A 354 -22.87 0.42 2.22
C VAL A 354 -22.95 0.26 0.71
N ARG A 355 -23.26 -0.95 0.26
CA ARG A 355 -23.39 -1.31 -1.16
C ARG A 355 -24.67 -2.05 -1.46
N SER A 356 -25.02 -2.19 -2.74
CA SER A 356 -26.09 -3.08 -3.19
C SER A 356 -25.66 -4.55 -3.11
N ALA A 357 -26.54 -5.44 -2.70
CA ALA A 357 -26.29 -6.88 -2.72
C ALA A 357 -26.41 -7.49 -4.13
N THR A 358 -27.20 -6.87 -5.03
CA THR A 358 -27.51 -7.39 -6.35
C THR A 358 -26.79 -6.68 -7.49
N GLU A 359 -26.36 -5.44 -7.25
CA GLU A 359 -25.65 -4.59 -8.20
C GLU A 359 -24.26 -4.28 -7.69
N THR A 360 -23.34 -4.01 -8.59
CA THR A 360 -21.98 -3.60 -8.24
C THR A 360 -21.90 -2.13 -7.78
N ALA A 361 -23.00 -1.56 -7.30
CA ALA A 361 -23.10 -0.17 -6.90
C ALA A 361 -22.76 0.00 -5.41
N ILE A 362 -21.86 0.92 -5.09
CA ILE A 362 -21.66 1.45 -3.72
C ILE A 362 -22.59 2.65 -3.56
N PHE A 363 -23.38 2.63 -2.48
CA PHE A 363 -24.17 3.80 -2.10
C PHE A 363 -23.31 4.87 -1.44
N ASP A 364 -22.49 4.47 -0.44
CA ASP A 364 -21.53 5.37 0.21
C ASP A 364 -20.39 4.58 0.88
N TRP A 365 -19.23 5.24 1.04
CA TRP A 365 -18.08 4.73 1.75
C TRP A 365 -17.40 5.86 2.53
N LYS A 366 -17.21 5.64 3.82
CA LYS A 366 -16.47 6.54 4.71
C LYS A 366 -15.20 5.86 5.15
N ASP A 367 -14.07 6.37 4.66
CA ASP A 367 -12.76 5.84 4.98
C ASP A 367 -12.21 6.46 6.26
N GLN A 368 -11.72 5.62 7.18
CA GLN A 368 -11.11 6.00 8.46
C GLN A 368 -11.90 7.06 9.25
N VAL A 369 -13.22 6.93 9.24
CA VAL A 369 -14.16 7.93 9.74
C VAL A 369 -14.15 8.05 11.26
N THR A 370 -13.73 6.99 11.98
CA THR A 370 -13.58 7.00 13.44
C THR A 370 -12.35 6.20 13.85
N LYS A 371 -11.88 6.40 15.09
CA LYS A 371 -10.71 5.71 15.65
C LYS A 371 -11.03 5.20 17.04
N PHE A 372 -10.34 4.14 17.43
CA PHE A 372 -10.28 3.66 18.80
C PHE A 372 -8.87 3.25 19.18
N GLU A 373 -8.58 3.30 20.46
CA GLU A 373 -7.27 2.93 21.00
C GLU A 373 -7.40 1.63 21.79
N VAL A 374 -6.39 0.77 21.66
CA VAL A 374 -6.24 -0.43 22.49
C VAL A 374 -5.00 -0.26 23.33
N ALA A 375 -5.14 -0.44 24.63
CA ALA A 375 -4.03 -0.48 25.57
C ALA A 375 -3.92 -1.90 26.14
N ASN A 376 -2.74 -2.52 26.01
CA ASN A 376 -2.51 -3.86 26.53
C ASN A 376 -1.67 -3.79 27.82
N PRO A 377 -2.25 -3.93 29.01
CA PRO A 377 -1.50 -3.94 30.27
C PRO A 377 -0.65 -5.22 30.45
N GLY A 378 -0.83 -6.20 29.58
CA GLY A 378 -0.09 -7.46 29.56
C GLY A 378 1.32 -7.30 28.97
N ARG A 379 2.09 -8.40 28.98
CA ARG A 379 3.45 -8.46 28.40
C ARG A 379 3.46 -9.07 26.98
N SER A 380 2.30 -9.37 26.42
CA SER A 380 2.19 -9.92 25.06
C SER A 380 2.57 -8.84 24.05
N THR A 381 3.35 -9.20 23.06
CA THR A 381 3.77 -8.32 21.96
C THR A 381 3.25 -8.86 20.63
N GLY A 382 2.95 -7.99 19.68
CA GLY A 382 2.40 -8.33 18.37
C GLY A 382 1.14 -7.53 18.05
N ARG A 383 0.32 -8.00 17.11
CA ARG A 383 -0.93 -7.33 16.69
C ARG A 383 -2.18 -7.91 17.34
N VAL A 384 -2.13 -9.20 17.71
CA VAL A 384 -3.30 -9.97 18.18
C VAL A 384 -2.93 -10.78 19.41
N ARG A 385 -3.82 -10.81 20.40
CA ARG A 385 -3.74 -11.69 21.56
C ARG A 385 -4.39 -13.02 21.24
N LEU A 386 -3.59 -14.10 21.24
CA LEU A 386 -4.09 -15.46 21.11
C LEU A 386 -4.13 -16.14 22.49
N PRO A 387 -5.17 -16.91 22.81
CA PRO A 387 -5.17 -17.80 23.99
C PRO A 387 -3.99 -18.77 23.86
N LEU A 388 -3.18 -18.87 24.89
CA LEU A 388 -2.02 -19.76 24.91
C LEU A 388 -1.98 -20.55 26.21
N ASP A 389 -2.11 -21.87 26.11
CA ASP A 389 -1.85 -22.81 27.18
C ASP A 389 -0.51 -23.52 26.93
N VAL A 390 0.37 -23.50 27.91
CA VAL A 390 1.67 -24.17 27.82
C VAL A 390 1.70 -25.32 28.81
N SER A 391 1.85 -26.55 28.30
CA SER A 391 2.08 -27.74 29.13
C SER A 391 3.43 -28.35 28.81
N PHE A 392 4.22 -28.72 29.84
CA PHE A 392 5.48 -29.42 29.70
C PHE A 392 5.34 -30.81 30.20
N ARG A 393 5.70 -31.82 29.38
CA ARG A 393 5.89 -33.23 29.82
C ARG A 393 7.35 -33.58 29.76
N HIS A 394 7.93 -33.90 30.90
CA HIS A 394 9.26 -34.47 30.96
C HIS A 394 9.28 -35.83 30.25
N ARG A 395 10.19 -36.06 29.33
CA ARG A 395 10.46 -37.43 28.83
C ARG A 395 11.17 -38.19 29.92
N SER A 396 10.42 -38.81 30.82
CA SER A 396 11.00 -39.69 31.80
C SER A 396 11.40 -41.01 31.11
N THR A 397 12.66 -41.36 31.19
CA THR A 397 13.13 -42.73 31.09
C THR A 397 12.49 -43.53 32.24
N GLY A 398 11.30 -44.10 31.99
CA GLY A 398 10.80 -45.26 32.75
C GLY A 398 10.38 -45.07 34.21
N HIS A 399 9.75 -43.94 34.62
CA HIS A 399 9.00 -43.90 35.89
C HIS A 399 7.72 -43.07 35.72
N THR A 400 6.59 -43.71 35.98
CA THR A 400 5.25 -43.11 36.02
C THR A 400 5.10 -42.33 37.32
N GLY A 401 5.23 -41.01 37.25
CA GLY A 401 4.82 -40.07 38.28
C GLY A 401 3.92 -38.99 37.67
N GLU A 402 2.67 -38.97 38.05
CA GLU A 402 1.76 -37.87 37.70
C GLU A 402 2.27 -36.59 38.34
N VAL A 403 2.55 -35.58 37.49
CA VAL A 403 2.81 -34.22 37.96
C VAL A 403 1.49 -33.49 37.91
N PRO A 404 1.05 -32.84 39.00
CA PRO A 404 -0.22 -32.13 39.04
C PRO A 404 -0.16 -30.95 38.04
N SER A 405 -1.23 -30.78 37.26
CA SER A 405 -1.50 -29.60 36.45
C SER A 405 -1.62 -28.38 37.36
N VAL A 406 -0.69 -27.45 37.26
CA VAL A 406 -0.86 -26.12 37.85
C VAL A 406 -1.78 -25.37 36.93
N GLY A 407 -3.09 -25.44 37.19
CA GLY A 407 -4.07 -24.53 36.65
C GLY A 407 -3.83 -23.17 37.30
N ALA A 408 -3.21 -22.24 36.59
CA ALA A 408 -3.17 -20.88 36.99
C ALA A 408 -4.53 -20.24 36.62
N GLU A 409 -5.48 -20.24 37.56
CA GLU A 409 -6.52 -19.23 37.54
C GLU A 409 -5.83 -17.88 37.67
N PHE A 410 -5.73 -17.16 36.59
CA PHE A 410 -5.35 -15.76 36.63
C PHE A 410 -6.53 -14.95 37.19
N SER A 411 -6.55 -14.78 38.50
CA SER A 411 -7.18 -13.62 39.11
C SER A 411 -6.49 -12.36 38.57
N PRO A 412 -7.23 -11.31 38.21
CA PRO A 412 -6.60 -10.03 37.84
C PRO A 412 -5.70 -9.60 39.01
N LEU A 413 -4.41 -9.49 38.74
CA LEU A 413 -3.42 -9.02 39.71
C LEU A 413 -3.85 -7.64 40.18
N ALA A 414 -4.32 -7.57 41.43
CA ALA A 414 -4.37 -6.33 42.16
C ALA A 414 -2.95 -5.74 42.21
N LEU A 415 -2.77 -4.59 41.58
CA LEU A 415 -1.52 -3.84 41.66
C LEU A 415 -1.26 -3.46 43.11
N PRO A 416 -0.12 -3.82 43.72
CA PRO A 416 0.18 -3.36 45.07
C PRO A 416 0.52 -1.86 45.00
N GLY A 417 -0.26 -1.02 45.67
CA GLY A 417 0.13 0.32 46.02
C GLY A 417 -0.63 1.47 45.39
N TRP A 418 -1.98 1.42 45.35
CA TRP A 418 -2.77 2.67 45.33
C TRP A 418 -3.67 2.65 46.56
N GLU A 419 -3.15 3.22 47.67
CA GLU A 419 -4.00 3.62 48.77
C GLU A 419 -4.80 4.84 48.31
N GLU A 420 -6.13 4.72 48.34
CA GLU A 420 -7.04 5.85 48.27
C GLU A 420 -6.74 6.79 49.45
N SER A 421 -6.16 7.94 49.20
CA SER A 421 -6.13 9.04 50.14
C SER A 421 -7.51 9.71 50.12
N THR A 422 -8.37 9.27 51.02
CA THR A 422 -9.53 10.06 51.46
C THR A 422 -9.07 11.16 52.40
N ALA A 423 -9.16 12.43 51.97
CA ALA A 423 -9.38 13.60 52.78
C ALA A 423 -9.98 14.72 51.90
#